data_013a6f737e6e12faf7e82e20e07bbecc
#
_entry.id   013a6f737e6e12faf7e82e20e07bbecc
#
_cell.length_a   1.000
_cell.length_b   1.000
_cell.length_c   1.000
_cell.angle_alpha   90.00
_cell.angle_beta   90.00
_cell.angle_gamma   90.00
#
_symmetry.space_group_name_H-M   'P 1'
#
loop_
_entity.id
_entity.type
_entity.pdbx_description
1 polymer ?
#
loop_
_entity_poly.entity_id
_entity_poly.type
_entity_poly.pdbx_seq_one_letter_code
_entity_poly.pdbx_strand_id
1 'polypeptide(L)'
;MNITKRLYTYPVLSEERDDYTDSVFDADVQYKMNGVNNLLFNFDIEMDNKELQKMILEGDAEYVVHIECANTSYRTMIHDISNHVSKEISIGRINGRIEIIVLIVTKKDVNHFVNSNWNEDYQGLSFELSKGSILAYKNIPAIDIVKNYEEFNSASSIFKVYKRLTTEPKPMEVELSTAQIGIGLGLEEYEIYSRFCDKEEFQPI
;
A
#
# COMPACT_ATOMS: atom_id res chain seq x y z
N MET A 1 5.89 3.74 -10.94
CA MET A 1 7.20 3.38 -11.60
C MET A 1 6.90 2.64 -12.89
N ASN A 2 7.43 3.06 -14.07
CA ASN A 2 7.11 2.38 -15.34
C ASN A 2 8.17 1.32 -15.64
N ILE A 3 7.97 0.08 -15.17
CA ILE A 3 8.87 -1.06 -15.37
C ILE A 3 8.64 -1.73 -16.74
N THR A 4 7.44 -1.68 -17.25
CA THR A 4 7.02 -2.32 -18.52
C THR A 4 7.81 -1.85 -19.74
N LYS A 5 8.21 -0.57 -19.75
CA LYS A 5 8.98 0.03 -20.85
C LYS A 5 10.50 -0.07 -20.66
N ARG A 6 10.95 -0.69 -19.57
CA ARG A 6 12.39 -0.85 -19.32
C ARG A 6 12.95 -1.95 -20.23
N LEU A 7 14.06 -1.66 -20.89
CA LEU A 7 14.84 -2.66 -21.60
C LEU A 7 15.73 -3.39 -20.61
N TYR A 8 15.65 -4.71 -20.63
CA TYR A 8 16.51 -5.61 -19.86
C TYR A 8 17.52 -6.26 -20.79
N THR A 9 18.71 -6.49 -20.32
CA THR A 9 19.80 -7.18 -21.06
C THR A 9 19.84 -8.67 -20.76
N TYR A 10 18.87 -9.16 -20.01
CA TYR A 10 18.70 -10.55 -19.60
C TYR A 10 17.20 -10.87 -19.52
N PRO A 11 16.80 -12.15 -19.58
CA PRO A 11 15.37 -12.54 -19.53
C PRO A 11 14.71 -12.19 -18.18
N VAL A 12 13.48 -11.67 -18.26
CA VAL A 12 12.68 -11.29 -17.08
C VAL A 12 11.30 -11.92 -17.20
N LEU A 13 10.89 -12.66 -16.18
CA LEU A 13 9.58 -13.33 -16.14
C LEU A 13 8.45 -12.31 -15.89
N SER A 14 7.55 -12.19 -16.84
CA SER A 14 6.35 -11.35 -16.75
C SER A 14 5.34 -11.75 -17.80
N GLU A 15 4.06 -11.58 -17.53
CA GLU A 15 2.97 -11.76 -18.49
C GLU A 15 3.09 -10.85 -19.74
N GLU A 16 3.78 -9.72 -19.60
CA GLU A 16 3.95 -8.72 -20.66
C GLU A 16 5.15 -9.01 -21.58
N ARG A 17 5.88 -10.13 -21.35
CA ARG A 17 7.12 -10.49 -22.03
C ARG A 17 7.10 -11.96 -22.44
N ASP A 18 7.79 -12.26 -23.52
CA ASP A 18 7.94 -13.60 -24.09
C ASP A 18 9.31 -14.25 -23.77
N ASP A 19 10.03 -13.68 -22.80
CA ASP A 19 11.37 -14.16 -22.42
C ASP A 19 11.34 -15.60 -21.84
N TYR A 20 10.18 -16.04 -21.32
CA TYR A 20 9.97 -17.35 -20.71
C TYR A 20 8.86 -18.13 -21.41
N THR A 21 9.03 -19.45 -21.43
CA THR A 21 7.99 -20.42 -21.82
C THR A 21 7.53 -21.18 -20.57
N ASP A 22 6.25 -21.53 -20.51
CA ASP A 22 5.68 -22.42 -19.46
C ASP A 22 6.02 -22.00 -18.02
N SER A 23 6.14 -20.71 -17.76
CA SER A 23 6.38 -20.16 -16.42
C SER A 23 5.40 -19.04 -16.12
N VAL A 24 4.86 -19.06 -14.90
CA VAL A 24 3.90 -18.06 -14.39
C VAL A 24 4.51 -17.31 -13.22
N PHE A 25 4.37 -15.99 -13.24
CA PHE A 25 4.54 -15.13 -12.08
C PHE A 25 3.35 -14.20 -12.00
N ASP A 26 2.51 -14.40 -11.01
CA ASP A 26 1.28 -13.64 -10.77
C ASP A 26 1.17 -13.22 -9.31
N ALA A 27 0.32 -12.26 -9.04
CA ALA A 27 0.04 -11.82 -7.69
C ALA A 27 -1.38 -11.25 -7.60
N ASP A 28 -2.11 -11.67 -6.58
CA ASP A 28 -3.39 -11.09 -6.20
C ASP A 28 -3.22 -10.17 -5.00
N VAL A 29 -4.06 -9.12 -4.94
CA VAL A 29 -4.09 -8.20 -3.82
C VAL A 29 -5.50 -8.05 -3.28
N GLN A 30 -5.63 -8.28 -1.99
CA GLN A 30 -6.85 -8.02 -1.25
C GLN A 30 -6.57 -6.92 -0.23
N TYR A 31 -7.52 -6.00 -0.07
CA TYR A 31 -7.39 -4.96 0.94
C TYR A 31 -8.71 -4.79 1.70
N LYS A 32 -8.58 -4.45 2.98
CA LYS A 32 -9.70 -4.20 3.86
C LYS A 32 -9.37 -3.17 4.92
N MET A 33 -10.39 -2.56 5.47
CA MET A 33 -10.23 -1.72 6.66
C MET A 33 -9.71 -2.56 7.83
N ASN A 34 -8.70 -2.05 8.53
CA ASN A 34 -8.18 -2.58 9.78
C ASN A 34 -8.26 -1.48 10.86
N GLY A 35 -9.31 -1.55 11.67
CA GLY A 35 -9.67 -0.46 12.55
C GLY A 35 -10.22 0.75 11.80
N VAL A 36 -10.14 1.93 12.42
CA VAL A 36 -10.75 3.18 11.91
C VAL A 36 -9.85 3.89 10.89
N ASN A 37 -8.53 3.77 11.04
CA ASN A 37 -7.56 4.63 10.34
C ASN A 37 -6.56 3.88 9.45
N ASN A 38 -6.67 2.57 9.31
CA ASN A 38 -5.70 1.77 8.57
C ASN A 38 -6.36 0.89 7.53
N LEU A 39 -5.66 0.70 6.41
CA LEU A 39 -5.94 -0.33 5.40
C LEU A 39 -4.90 -1.44 5.52
N LEU A 40 -5.37 -2.68 5.60
CA LEU A 40 -4.53 -3.86 5.52
C LEU A 40 -4.57 -4.39 4.10
N PHE A 41 -3.43 -4.45 3.45
CA PHE A 41 -3.20 -5.09 2.16
C PHE A 41 -2.61 -6.47 2.40
N ASN A 42 -3.16 -7.48 1.74
CA ASN A 42 -2.63 -8.83 1.71
C ASN A 42 -2.30 -9.18 0.25
N PHE A 43 -1.12 -9.70 0.03
CA PHE A 43 -0.61 -10.10 -1.27
C PHE A 43 -0.38 -11.60 -1.26
N ASP A 44 -0.99 -12.29 -2.21
CA ASP A 44 -0.78 -13.70 -2.50
C ASP A 44 -0.04 -13.83 -3.82
N ILE A 45 1.20 -14.30 -3.77
CA ILE A 45 2.12 -14.38 -4.91
C ILE A 45 2.19 -15.81 -5.40
N GLU A 46 1.95 -16.00 -6.69
CA GLU A 46 2.05 -17.29 -7.36
C GLU A 46 3.26 -17.31 -8.29
N MET A 47 4.08 -18.34 -8.17
CA MET A 47 5.23 -18.55 -9.04
C MET A 47 5.54 -20.03 -9.14
N ASP A 48 5.64 -20.53 -10.38
CA ASP A 48 5.91 -21.94 -10.68
C ASP A 48 7.33 -22.22 -11.20
N ASN A 49 8.15 -21.19 -11.45
CA ASN A 49 9.52 -21.35 -11.93
C ASN A 49 10.45 -21.87 -10.84
N LYS A 50 10.96 -23.09 -11.01
CA LYS A 50 11.76 -23.80 -9.98
C LYS A 50 13.09 -23.16 -9.67
N GLU A 51 13.79 -22.63 -10.70
CA GLU A 51 15.08 -21.96 -10.51
C GLU A 51 14.92 -20.66 -9.71
N LEU A 52 13.90 -19.87 -9.98
CA LEU A 52 13.60 -18.67 -9.20
C LEU A 52 13.17 -19.01 -7.77
N GLN A 53 12.36 -20.06 -7.58
CA GLN A 53 12.02 -20.56 -6.25
C GLN A 53 13.26 -20.96 -5.46
N LYS A 54 14.18 -21.69 -6.11
CA LYS A 54 15.44 -22.09 -5.50
C LYS A 54 16.27 -20.87 -5.07
N MET A 55 16.39 -19.86 -5.92
CA MET A 55 17.12 -18.63 -5.60
C MET A 55 16.53 -17.92 -4.38
N ILE A 56 15.21 -17.90 -4.22
CA ILE A 56 14.57 -17.32 -3.02
C ILE A 56 14.86 -18.16 -1.79
N LEU A 57 14.75 -19.48 -1.87
CA LEU A 57 15.05 -20.38 -0.76
C LEU A 57 16.52 -20.33 -0.30
N GLU A 58 17.47 -20.15 -1.24
CA GLU A 58 18.89 -20.00 -0.96
C GLU A 58 19.27 -18.58 -0.49
N GLY A 59 18.34 -17.65 -0.51
CA GLY A 59 18.56 -16.26 -0.10
C GLY A 59 19.30 -15.41 -1.14
N ASP A 60 19.30 -15.82 -2.39
CA ASP A 60 19.89 -15.12 -3.53
C ASP A 60 18.94 -14.10 -4.14
N ALA A 61 17.63 -14.32 -3.96
CA ALA A 61 16.57 -13.44 -4.37
C ALA A 61 15.50 -13.29 -3.28
N GLU A 62 14.61 -12.33 -3.45
CA GLU A 62 13.47 -12.09 -2.56
C GLU A 62 12.30 -11.51 -3.33
N TYR A 63 11.10 -11.65 -2.76
CA TYR A 63 9.93 -10.90 -3.21
C TYR A 63 10.02 -9.46 -2.73
N VAL A 64 9.63 -8.53 -3.59
CA VAL A 64 9.54 -7.11 -3.26
C VAL A 64 8.17 -6.59 -3.72
N VAL A 65 7.39 -6.08 -2.78
CA VAL A 65 6.14 -5.38 -3.10
C VAL A 65 6.38 -3.89 -3.01
N HIS A 66 6.26 -3.19 -4.13
CA HIS A 66 6.35 -1.74 -4.21
C HIS A 66 4.96 -1.13 -4.29
N ILE A 67 4.64 -0.23 -3.37
CA ILE A 67 3.36 0.48 -3.30
C ILE A 67 3.64 1.98 -3.42
N GLU A 68 2.97 2.64 -4.35
CA GLU A 68 3.11 4.08 -4.59
C GLU A 68 1.73 4.74 -4.70
N CYS A 69 1.57 5.89 -4.03
CA CYS A 69 0.46 6.81 -4.19
C CYS A 69 1.01 8.17 -4.58
N ALA A 70 0.92 8.51 -5.86
CA ALA A 70 1.51 9.75 -6.40
C ALA A 70 0.89 11.00 -5.78
N ASN A 71 -0.43 11.00 -5.52
CA ASN A 71 -1.15 12.16 -4.99
C ASN A 71 -0.66 12.60 -3.61
N THR A 72 -0.15 11.67 -2.80
CA THR A 72 0.35 11.95 -1.45
C THR A 72 1.87 11.82 -1.36
N SER A 73 2.55 11.52 -2.47
CA SER A 73 3.98 11.20 -2.49
C SER A 73 4.35 10.03 -1.56
N TYR A 74 3.37 9.19 -1.21
CA TYR A 74 3.61 7.99 -0.41
C TYR A 74 4.27 6.93 -1.27
N ARG A 75 5.35 6.35 -0.75
CA ARG A 75 6.06 5.23 -1.38
C ARG A 75 6.59 4.30 -0.30
N THR A 76 6.44 3.01 -0.52
CA THR A 76 7.01 1.98 0.37
C THR A 76 7.41 0.75 -0.43
N MET A 77 8.40 0.03 0.09
CA MET A 77 8.80 -1.30 -0.39
C MET A 77 8.73 -2.27 0.79
N ILE A 78 8.27 -3.48 0.50
CA ILE A 78 8.23 -4.59 1.44
C ILE A 78 9.10 -5.68 0.84
N HIS A 79 10.06 -6.18 1.60
CA HIS A 79 10.97 -7.24 1.23
C HIS A 79 10.62 -8.48 2.03
N ASP A 80 10.36 -9.61 1.40
CA ASP A 80 10.00 -10.86 2.05
C ASP A 80 10.49 -12.07 1.22
N ILE A 81 10.63 -13.20 1.88
CA ILE A 81 10.86 -14.51 1.24
C ILE A 81 9.58 -15.34 1.17
N SER A 82 8.54 -14.93 1.88
CA SER A 82 7.22 -15.53 1.86
C SER A 82 6.44 -15.06 0.64
N ASN A 83 5.69 -15.97 0.04
CA ASN A 83 4.74 -15.65 -1.02
C ASN A 83 3.41 -15.05 -0.50
N HIS A 84 3.25 -14.96 0.82
CA HIS A 84 2.15 -14.25 1.48
C HIS A 84 2.70 -13.05 2.23
N VAL A 85 2.41 -11.86 1.73
CA VAL A 85 2.92 -10.59 2.27
C VAL A 85 1.76 -9.74 2.74
N SER A 86 1.90 -9.10 3.90
CA SER A 86 0.88 -8.20 4.42
C SER A 86 1.48 -6.84 4.76
N LYS A 87 0.71 -5.77 4.50
CA LYS A 87 1.11 -4.40 4.82
C LYS A 87 -0.06 -3.58 5.31
N GLU A 88 0.11 -3.01 6.49
CA GLU A 88 -0.80 -2.02 7.03
C GLU A 88 -0.34 -0.61 6.64
N ILE A 89 -1.27 0.21 6.13
CA ILE A 89 -1.02 1.58 5.70
C ILE A 89 -2.10 2.47 6.30
N SER A 90 -1.68 3.55 6.97
CA SER A 90 -2.63 4.54 7.47
C SER A 90 -3.34 5.26 6.31
N ILE A 91 -4.67 5.36 6.39
CA ILE A 91 -5.50 6.06 5.39
C ILE A 91 -5.07 7.52 5.24
N GLY A 92 -4.59 8.16 6.30
CA GLY A 92 -4.07 9.52 6.23
C GLY A 92 -2.90 9.70 5.26
N ARG A 93 -2.17 8.62 4.94
CA ARG A 93 -0.98 8.65 4.07
C ARG A 93 -1.26 8.39 2.60
N ILE A 94 -2.47 7.95 2.24
CA ILE A 94 -2.86 7.58 0.87
C ILE A 94 -4.15 8.28 0.49
N ASN A 95 -4.28 8.71 -0.77
CA ASN A 95 -5.50 9.32 -1.30
C ASN A 95 -5.53 9.19 -2.83
N GLY A 96 -6.62 8.65 -3.37
CA GLY A 96 -6.79 8.40 -4.79
C GLY A 96 -6.05 7.17 -5.28
N ARG A 97 -5.40 7.26 -6.42
CA ARG A 97 -4.81 6.13 -7.14
C ARG A 97 -3.57 5.58 -6.46
N ILE A 98 -3.59 4.28 -6.19
CA ILE A 98 -2.47 3.49 -5.69
C ILE A 98 -1.96 2.60 -6.81
N GLU A 99 -0.66 2.66 -7.09
CA GLU A 99 0.04 1.77 -8.02
C GLU A 99 0.85 0.75 -7.24
N ILE A 100 0.72 -0.52 -7.62
CA ILE A 100 1.37 -1.64 -6.94
C ILE A 100 2.09 -2.48 -7.97
N ILE A 101 3.33 -2.84 -7.66
CA ILE A 101 4.14 -3.74 -8.48
C ILE A 101 4.75 -4.78 -7.55
N VAL A 102 4.60 -6.05 -7.91
CA VAL A 102 5.23 -7.17 -7.24
C VAL A 102 6.42 -7.62 -8.08
N LEU A 103 7.56 -7.85 -7.43
CA LEU A 103 8.84 -8.14 -8.06
C LEU A 103 9.50 -9.37 -7.43
N ILE A 104 10.36 -10.04 -8.18
CA ILE A 104 11.45 -10.85 -7.64
C ILE A 104 12.75 -10.13 -7.95
N VAL A 105 13.60 -9.92 -6.95
CA VAL A 105 14.82 -9.11 -7.04
C VAL A 105 16.00 -9.87 -6.44
N THR A 106 17.18 -9.80 -7.09
CA THR A 106 18.40 -10.39 -6.54
C THR A 106 18.86 -9.67 -5.28
N LYS A 107 19.24 -10.40 -4.25
CA LYS A 107 19.81 -9.89 -2.98
C LYS A 107 21.32 -9.71 -3.03
N LYS A 108 22.00 -10.39 -3.95
CA LYS A 108 23.44 -10.36 -4.16
C LYS A 108 23.75 -10.46 -5.65
N ASP A 109 25.00 -10.26 -6.02
CA ASP A 109 25.48 -10.49 -7.36
C ASP A 109 25.40 -11.98 -7.69
N VAL A 110 24.98 -12.30 -8.90
CA VAL A 110 24.85 -13.67 -9.44
C VAL A 110 25.67 -13.77 -10.71
N ASN A 111 26.78 -14.51 -10.67
CA ASN A 111 27.72 -14.60 -11.80
C ASN A 111 27.28 -15.57 -12.90
N HIS A 112 26.32 -16.43 -12.58
CA HIS A 112 25.87 -17.45 -13.53
C HIS A 112 24.38 -17.69 -13.38
N PHE A 113 23.57 -16.81 -13.98
CA PHE A 113 22.13 -16.96 -14.03
C PHE A 113 21.75 -17.72 -15.28
N VAL A 114 21.08 -18.84 -15.09
CA VAL A 114 20.52 -19.72 -16.13
C VAL A 114 19.12 -20.14 -15.72
N ASN A 115 18.27 -20.43 -16.69
CA ASN A 115 16.92 -20.93 -16.42
C ASN A 115 16.48 -21.87 -17.54
N SER A 116 15.90 -23.01 -17.18
CA SER A 116 15.46 -24.02 -18.13
C SER A 116 14.18 -23.63 -18.89
N ASN A 117 13.42 -22.67 -18.38
CA ASN A 117 12.17 -22.20 -18.96
C ASN A 117 12.32 -20.94 -19.83
N TRP A 118 13.54 -20.54 -20.17
CA TRP A 118 13.71 -19.46 -21.13
C TRP A 118 13.23 -19.86 -22.52
N ASN A 119 12.79 -18.88 -23.31
CA ASN A 119 12.48 -19.11 -24.73
C ASN A 119 13.73 -19.49 -25.53
N GLU A 120 13.54 -19.86 -26.77
CA GLU A 120 14.61 -20.39 -27.68
C GLU A 120 15.78 -19.40 -27.84
N ASP A 121 15.52 -18.09 -27.80
CA ASP A 121 16.52 -17.05 -28.01
C ASP A 121 17.57 -16.98 -26.89
N TYR A 122 17.24 -17.48 -25.71
CA TYR A 122 18.12 -17.46 -24.54
C TYR A 122 18.67 -18.84 -24.13
N GLN A 123 18.27 -19.91 -24.85
CA GLN A 123 18.74 -21.25 -24.52
C GLN A 123 20.27 -21.38 -24.66
N GLY A 124 20.90 -21.94 -23.62
CA GLY A 124 22.36 -22.12 -23.58
C GLY A 124 23.15 -20.86 -23.21
N LEU A 125 22.48 -19.72 -23.00
CA LEU A 125 23.11 -18.51 -22.51
C LEU A 125 23.20 -18.51 -20.98
N SER A 126 24.05 -17.65 -20.46
CA SER A 126 24.19 -17.36 -19.04
C SER A 126 24.41 -15.86 -18.85
N PHE A 127 23.83 -15.30 -17.81
CA PHE A 127 23.89 -13.87 -17.54
C PHE A 127 24.53 -13.60 -16.17
N GLU A 128 25.25 -12.49 -16.11
CA GLU A 128 25.71 -11.91 -14.83
C GLU A 128 24.69 -10.87 -14.37
N LEU A 129 24.24 -10.99 -13.12
CA LEU A 129 23.25 -10.10 -12.54
C LEU A 129 23.85 -9.42 -11.32
N SER A 130 23.71 -8.11 -11.24
CA SER A 130 24.07 -7.35 -10.07
C SER A 130 22.97 -7.43 -9.00
N LYS A 131 23.32 -7.22 -7.76
CA LYS A 131 22.34 -7.03 -6.67
C LYS A 131 21.30 -5.99 -7.06
N GLY A 132 20.03 -6.31 -6.84
CA GLY A 132 18.89 -5.45 -7.19
C GLY A 132 18.41 -5.64 -8.63
N SER A 133 18.93 -6.63 -9.38
CA SER A 133 18.39 -7.00 -10.69
C SER A 133 17.00 -7.61 -10.55
N ILE A 134 16.07 -7.20 -11.42
CA ILE A 134 14.69 -7.67 -11.44
C ILE A 134 14.63 -8.97 -12.24
N LEU A 135 14.22 -10.06 -11.61
CA LEU A 135 14.06 -11.38 -12.22
C LEU A 135 12.65 -11.65 -12.73
N ALA A 136 11.67 -11.10 -12.04
CA ALA A 136 10.26 -11.18 -12.41
C ALA A 136 9.51 -9.93 -11.97
N TYR A 137 8.40 -9.60 -12.67
CA TYR A 137 7.50 -8.55 -12.22
C TYR A 137 6.04 -8.82 -12.63
N LYS A 138 5.11 -8.36 -11.78
CA LYS A 138 3.68 -8.28 -12.05
C LYS A 138 3.18 -6.88 -11.69
N ASN A 139 2.54 -6.23 -12.65
CA ASN A 139 1.81 -4.99 -12.41
C ASN A 139 0.40 -5.34 -11.92
N ILE A 140 0.05 -4.87 -10.74
CA ILE A 140 -1.31 -5.00 -10.22
C ILE A 140 -2.17 -3.87 -10.81
N PRO A 141 -3.42 -4.12 -11.20
CA PRO A 141 -4.34 -3.06 -11.58
C PRO A 141 -4.42 -1.99 -10.50
N ALA A 142 -4.37 -0.73 -10.91
CA ALA A 142 -4.37 0.37 -9.95
C ALA A 142 -5.65 0.37 -9.11
N ILE A 143 -5.51 0.66 -7.82
CA ILE A 143 -6.60 0.70 -6.85
C ILE A 143 -6.89 2.18 -6.56
N ASP A 144 -8.13 2.60 -6.73
CA ASP A 144 -8.58 3.93 -6.38
C ASP A 144 -9.20 3.92 -4.97
N ILE A 145 -8.51 4.55 -4.02
CA ILE A 145 -9.01 4.75 -2.67
C ILE A 145 -9.74 6.09 -2.61
N VAL A 146 -11.05 6.03 -2.69
CA VAL A 146 -11.91 7.19 -2.48
C VAL A 146 -12.22 7.28 -0.98
N LYS A 147 -11.78 8.35 -0.35
CA LYS A 147 -12.19 8.64 1.03
C LYS A 147 -13.64 9.09 1.00
N ASN A 148 -14.56 8.25 1.42
CA ASN A 148 -15.92 8.65 1.71
C ASN A 148 -15.90 9.47 3.01
N TYR A 149 -15.78 10.76 2.91
CA TYR A 149 -15.83 11.67 4.06
C TYR A 149 -17.13 11.53 4.86
N GLU A 150 -18.23 11.06 4.25
CA GLU A 150 -19.49 10.79 4.93
C GLU A 150 -19.39 9.61 5.92
N GLU A 151 -18.59 8.58 5.64
CA GLU A 151 -18.34 7.48 6.59
C GLU A 151 -17.37 7.91 7.70
N PHE A 152 -16.49 8.87 7.45
CA PHE A 152 -15.62 9.45 8.48
C PHE A 152 -16.37 10.38 9.43
N ASN A 153 -17.44 11.02 8.98
CA ASN A 153 -18.33 11.80 9.85
C ASN A 153 -19.16 10.91 10.79
N SER A 154 -19.29 9.61 10.52
CA SER A 154 -19.89 8.63 11.43
C SER A 154 -18.88 7.97 12.39
N ALA A 155 -17.57 8.01 12.07
CA ALA A 155 -16.54 7.67 13.04
C ALA A 155 -16.54 8.77 14.10
N SER A 156 -16.97 8.44 15.32
CA SER A 156 -17.09 9.39 16.43
C SER A 156 -15.86 10.32 16.46
N SER A 157 -16.08 11.60 16.18
CA SER A 157 -15.03 12.63 16.30
C SER A 157 -14.33 12.45 17.65
N ILE A 158 -13.00 12.55 17.66
CA ILE A 158 -12.23 12.62 18.91
C ILE A 158 -12.78 13.75 19.80
N PHE A 159 -13.39 14.76 19.19
CA PHE A 159 -14.03 15.87 19.85
C PHE A 159 -15.52 15.64 19.95
N LYS A 160 -16.07 15.75 21.15
CA LYS A 160 -17.50 15.78 21.45
C LYS A 160 -17.86 17.14 22.00
N VAL A 161 -18.57 17.95 21.20
CA VAL A 161 -19.10 19.23 21.65
C VAL A 161 -20.44 19.02 22.35
N TYR A 162 -20.59 19.57 23.55
CA TYR A 162 -21.83 19.47 24.31
C TYR A 162 -22.17 20.80 25.00
N LYS A 163 -23.45 20.99 25.27
CA LYS A 163 -23.96 22.14 25.98
C LYS A 163 -23.75 21.97 27.49
N ARG A 164 -23.12 22.93 28.13
CA ARG A 164 -23.00 22.93 29.60
C ARG A 164 -24.32 23.28 30.27
N LEU A 165 -24.60 22.60 31.37
CA LEU A 165 -25.80 22.84 32.19
C LEU A 165 -25.58 23.86 33.28
N THR A 166 -24.34 24.39 33.44
CA THR A 166 -23.99 25.35 34.47
C THR A 166 -24.04 26.78 33.94
N THR A 167 -24.53 27.69 34.76
CA THR A 167 -24.66 29.13 34.49
C THR A 167 -23.40 29.94 34.80
N GLU A 168 -22.28 29.27 35.16
CA GLU A 168 -21.02 29.97 35.37
C GLU A 168 -20.46 30.55 34.06
N PRO A 169 -20.02 31.84 34.07
CA PRO A 169 -19.53 32.51 32.88
C PRO A 169 -18.10 32.05 32.53
N LYS A 170 -17.96 30.82 32.03
CA LYS A 170 -16.73 30.31 31.42
C LYS A 170 -16.99 30.11 29.95
N PRO A 171 -16.14 30.64 29.04
CA PRO A 171 -16.40 30.54 27.58
C PRO A 171 -16.34 29.09 27.08
N MET A 172 -15.49 28.25 27.65
CA MET A 172 -15.30 26.87 27.21
C MET A 172 -14.76 26.02 28.36
N GLU A 173 -15.14 24.76 28.39
CA GLU A 173 -14.60 23.73 29.28
C GLU A 173 -14.11 22.55 28.44
N VAL A 174 -12.93 22.01 28.79
CA VAL A 174 -12.34 20.86 28.05
C VAL A 174 -12.22 19.70 29.04
N GLU A 175 -12.86 18.58 28.70
CA GLU A 175 -12.78 17.33 29.44
C GLU A 175 -11.96 16.30 28.61
N LEU A 176 -10.91 15.76 29.23
CA LEU A 176 -10.10 14.71 28.62
C LEU A 176 -10.57 13.36 29.13
N SER A 177 -11.18 12.55 28.28
CA SER A 177 -11.46 11.15 28.57
C SER A 177 -10.51 10.24 27.77
N THR A 178 -10.45 8.96 28.12
CA THR A 178 -9.60 7.98 27.42
C THR A 178 -9.99 7.75 25.95
N ALA A 179 -11.21 8.11 25.56
CA ALA A 179 -11.75 7.86 24.22
C ALA A 179 -12.04 9.14 23.43
N GLN A 180 -12.35 10.25 24.08
CA GLN A 180 -12.79 11.49 23.43
C GLN A 180 -12.39 12.72 24.23
N ILE A 181 -12.24 13.84 23.55
CA ILE A 181 -12.05 15.17 24.15
C ILE A 181 -13.41 15.86 24.15
N GLY A 182 -13.99 16.04 25.33
CA GLY A 182 -15.24 16.79 25.52
C GLY A 182 -14.99 18.29 25.50
N ILE A 183 -15.76 19.04 24.70
CA ILE A 183 -15.75 20.51 24.68
C ILE A 183 -17.11 21.01 25.13
N GLY A 184 -17.19 21.47 26.37
CA GLY A 184 -18.40 22.04 26.93
C GLY A 184 -18.51 23.52 26.59
N LEU A 185 -19.54 23.91 25.85
CA LEU A 185 -19.86 25.30 25.49
C LEU A 185 -20.98 25.84 26.32
N GLY A 186 -20.98 27.16 26.58
CA GLY A 186 -22.12 27.87 27.15
C GLY A 186 -23.34 27.83 26.23
N LEU A 187 -24.48 28.33 26.68
CA LEU A 187 -25.72 28.27 25.91
C LEU A 187 -25.61 29.01 24.57
N GLU A 188 -25.11 30.22 24.60
CA GLU A 188 -25.00 31.08 23.41
C GLU A 188 -23.99 30.52 22.40
N GLU A 189 -22.82 30.11 22.91
CA GLU A 189 -21.77 29.52 22.05
C GLU A 189 -22.21 28.17 21.42
N TYR A 190 -22.97 27.36 22.21
CA TYR A 190 -23.49 26.10 21.68
C TYR A 190 -24.56 26.33 20.62
N GLU A 191 -25.41 27.33 20.74
CA GLU A 191 -26.39 27.70 19.73
C GLU A 191 -25.73 28.21 18.44
N ILE A 192 -24.64 28.97 18.55
CA ILE A 192 -23.84 29.39 17.41
C ILE A 192 -23.20 28.18 16.75
N TYR A 193 -22.54 27.34 17.52
CA TYR A 193 -21.91 26.12 17.01
C TYR A 193 -22.91 25.22 16.29
N SER A 194 -24.08 24.97 16.85
CA SER A 194 -25.09 24.08 16.27
C SER A 194 -25.68 24.59 14.95
N ARG A 195 -25.61 25.90 14.65
CA ARG A 195 -26.03 26.47 13.37
C ARG A 195 -25.02 26.25 12.26
N PHE A 196 -23.76 26.01 12.59
CA PHE A 196 -22.65 25.97 11.64
C PHE A 196 -21.98 24.59 11.53
N CYS A 197 -22.14 23.70 12.53
CA CYS A 197 -21.45 22.42 12.57
C CYS A 197 -21.80 21.48 11.40
N ASP A 198 -22.99 21.62 10.82
CA ASP A 198 -23.45 20.78 9.69
C ASP A 198 -23.22 21.44 8.32
N LYS A 199 -22.60 22.61 8.24
CA LYS A 199 -22.36 23.31 6.97
C LYS A 199 -20.98 22.97 6.45
N GLU A 200 -20.89 22.46 5.21
CA GLU A 200 -19.63 22.09 4.54
C GLU A 200 -18.57 23.22 4.53
N GLU A 201 -19.02 24.48 4.48
CA GLU A 201 -18.15 25.66 4.44
C GLU A 201 -17.32 25.86 5.73
N PHE A 202 -17.71 25.23 6.85
CA PHE A 202 -17.07 25.37 8.16
C PHE A 202 -16.46 24.07 8.69
N GLN A 203 -16.44 23.00 7.88
CA GLN A 203 -15.74 21.78 8.26
C GLN A 203 -14.23 21.98 8.08
N PRO A 204 -13.41 21.59 9.05
CA PRO A 204 -11.96 21.68 8.91
C PRO A 204 -11.48 20.77 7.75
N ILE A 205 -10.64 21.34 6.90
CA ILE A 205 -9.99 20.68 5.76
C ILE A 205 -9.06 19.56 6.26
#